data_b688da1e047b59c163b3765a77ac7ed0
#
_entry.id   b688da1e047b59c163b3765a77ac7ed0
#
_cell.length_a   1.000
_cell.length_b   1.000
_cell.length_c   1.000
_cell.angle_alpha   90.00
_cell.angle_beta   90.00
_cell.angle_gamma   90.00
#
_symmetry.space_group_name_H-M   'P 1'
#
loop_
_entity.id
_entity.type
_entity.pdbx_description
1 polymer ?
#
loop_
_entity_poly.entity_id
_entity_poly.type
_entity_poly.pdbx_seq_one_letter_code
_entity_poly.pdbx_strand_id
1 'polypeptide(L)'
;MSLLAVNQLSISAGETPLVKNLSLTVKAGEIVVVIGPNGAGKSTLLNAIAGNSNTLKDNAGDISFYGTPLAQWPARLKARHMALLPQQSSLNFPFTVEEVVNLARFPHDSGRRVDREIIHEALNLLDISHLKPRLYTQLSGGERQRVQLARVMAQIWRSEDAEPRLLLLDEPTASLDLGHQQQLMQALKEFSRQGVAIVMVAHDINLISPYADRMLALYGGESLGVDTPEHLLSAALIKQLYQVEVTLVKHPDSGKPVIAFADAKVV
;
A
#
# COMPACT_ATOMS: atom_id res chain seq x y z
N MET A 1 -20.85 -0.18 4.35
CA MET A 1 -20.46 -1.57 4.03
C MET A 1 -18.94 -1.58 3.88
N SER A 2 -18.22 -2.53 4.49
CA SER A 2 -16.76 -2.64 4.34
C SER A 2 -16.44 -3.21 2.95
N LEU A 3 -15.44 -2.64 2.28
CA LEU A 3 -14.92 -3.16 1.01
C LEU A 3 -14.02 -4.37 1.24
N LEU A 4 -13.16 -4.29 2.27
CA LEU A 4 -12.30 -5.38 2.72
C LEU A 4 -12.63 -5.67 4.19
N ALA A 5 -12.76 -6.94 4.55
CA ALA A 5 -12.81 -7.39 5.93
C ALA A 5 -11.82 -8.53 6.15
N VAL A 6 -10.98 -8.37 7.16
CA VAL A 6 -10.06 -9.36 7.69
C VAL A 6 -10.56 -9.70 9.09
N ASN A 7 -10.87 -10.96 9.37
CA ASN A 7 -11.45 -11.41 10.62
C ASN A 7 -10.54 -12.44 11.27
N GLN A 8 -10.02 -12.11 12.46
CA GLN A 8 -9.22 -12.98 13.32
C GLN A 8 -8.11 -13.73 12.56
N LEU A 9 -7.46 -13.03 11.61
CA LEU A 9 -6.44 -13.60 10.75
C LEU A 9 -5.20 -13.96 11.56
N SER A 10 -4.79 -15.22 11.46
CA SER A 10 -3.52 -15.70 12.00
C SER A 10 -2.73 -16.38 10.89
N ILE A 11 -1.44 -16.02 10.77
CA ILE A 11 -0.54 -16.51 9.73
C ILE A 11 0.76 -16.96 10.38
N SER A 12 1.23 -18.16 10.04
CA SER A 12 2.50 -18.70 10.50
C SER A 12 3.40 -19.13 9.35
N ALA A 13 4.71 -19.04 9.53
CA ALA A 13 5.72 -19.65 8.67
C ALA A 13 6.38 -20.80 9.46
N GLY A 14 5.91 -22.02 9.23
CA GLY A 14 6.21 -23.15 10.09
C GLY A 14 5.71 -22.89 11.51
N GLU A 15 6.57 -23.00 12.51
CA GLU A 15 6.23 -22.75 13.92
C GLU A 15 6.24 -21.26 14.30
N THR A 16 6.72 -20.38 13.43
CA THR A 16 6.85 -18.96 13.75
C THR A 16 5.58 -18.19 13.38
N PRO A 17 4.82 -17.64 14.35
CA PRO A 17 3.66 -16.83 14.09
C PRO A 17 4.10 -15.44 13.55
N LEU A 18 3.59 -15.06 12.36
CA LEU A 18 3.87 -13.80 11.70
C LEU A 18 2.76 -12.76 11.88
N VAL A 19 1.51 -13.21 11.94
CA VAL A 19 0.32 -12.40 12.25
C VAL A 19 -0.55 -13.22 13.20
N LYS A 20 -1.10 -12.58 14.23
CA LYS A 20 -1.85 -13.25 15.29
C LYS A 20 -3.19 -12.55 15.52
N ASN A 21 -4.29 -13.28 15.29
CA ASN A 21 -5.66 -12.88 15.59
C ASN A 21 -6.01 -11.43 15.17
N LEU A 22 -5.57 -11.02 13.97
CA LEU A 22 -5.73 -9.67 13.47
C LEU A 22 -7.10 -9.49 12.81
N SER A 23 -7.81 -8.42 13.19
CA SER A 23 -9.04 -8.01 12.54
C SER A 23 -8.90 -6.58 12.01
N LEU A 24 -9.31 -6.37 10.75
CA LEU A 24 -9.25 -5.09 10.07
C LEU A 24 -10.39 -4.97 9.07
N THR A 25 -11.05 -3.82 9.04
CA THR A 25 -12.01 -3.49 7.98
C THR A 25 -11.54 -2.25 7.23
N VAL A 26 -11.77 -2.21 5.91
CA VAL A 26 -11.45 -1.05 5.07
C VAL A 26 -12.68 -0.71 4.24
N LYS A 27 -12.99 0.60 4.15
CA LYS A 27 -14.10 1.12 3.36
C LYS A 27 -13.63 1.57 1.98
N ALA A 28 -14.54 1.70 1.02
CA ALA A 28 -14.24 2.32 -0.27
C ALA A 28 -13.76 3.76 -0.05
N GLY A 29 -12.70 4.16 -0.77
CA GLY A 29 -12.09 5.48 -0.65
C GLY A 29 -11.31 5.74 0.64
N GLU A 30 -11.12 4.73 1.50
CA GLU A 30 -10.37 4.86 2.75
C GLU A 30 -8.87 4.56 2.53
N ILE A 31 -8.01 5.37 3.13
CA ILE A 31 -6.56 5.11 3.20
C ILE A 31 -6.22 4.59 4.59
N VAL A 32 -5.88 3.32 4.68
CA VAL A 32 -5.40 2.67 5.91
C VAL A 32 -3.89 2.45 5.81
N VAL A 33 -3.16 2.95 6.80
CA VAL A 33 -1.70 2.79 6.85
C VAL A 33 -1.29 1.82 7.94
N VAL A 34 -0.48 0.83 7.59
CA VAL A 34 0.08 -0.15 8.53
C VAL A 34 1.46 0.31 8.95
N ILE A 35 1.64 0.56 10.25
CA ILE A 35 2.90 0.97 10.87
C ILE A 35 3.41 -0.10 11.83
N GLY A 36 4.71 -0.10 12.11
CA GLY A 36 5.36 -1.03 13.03
C GLY A 36 6.81 -1.31 12.63
N PRO A 37 7.60 -1.91 13.53
CA PRO A 37 9.00 -2.23 13.26
C PRO A 37 9.18 -3.27 12.15
N ASN A 38 10.42 -3.44 11.69
CA ASN A 38 10.75 -4.52 10.76
C ASN A 38 10.47 -5.88 11.42
N GLY A 39 9.93 -6.80 10.63
CA GLY A 39 9.51 -8.12 11.14
C GLY A 39 8.18 -8.16 11.89
N ALA A 40 7.44 -7.04 11.99
CA ALA A 40 6.14 -7.00 12.68
C ALA A 40 4.99 -7.74 11.95
N GLY A 41 5.21 -8.23 10.72
CA GLY A 41 4.18 -8.94 9.94
C GLY A 41 3.46 -8.08 8.89
N LYS A 42 3.90 -6.83 8.66
CA LYS A 42 3.24 -5.87 7.75
C LYS A 42 3.11 -6.38 6.31
N SER A 43 4.22 -6.76 5.68
CA SER A 43 4.25 -7.31 4.31
C SER A 43 3.52 -8.65 4.22
N THR A 44 3.56 -9.45 5.29
CA THR A 44 2.81 -10.71 5.39
C THR A 44 1.30 -10.46 5.34
N LEU A 45 0.82 -9.46 6.10
CA LEU A 45 -0.58 -9.03 6.07
C LEU A 45 -1.00 -8.57 4.67
N LEU A 46 -0.21 -7.69 4.00
CA LEU A 46 -0.50 -7.24 2.64
C LEU A 46 -0.56 -8.39 1.64
N ASN A 47 0.39 -9.33 1.72
CA ASN A 47 0.41 -10.51 0.85
C ASN A 47 -0.80 -11.44 1.10
N ALA A 48 -1.22 -11.59 2.34
CA ALA A 48 -2.43 -12.36 2.67
C ALA A 48 -3.69 -11.71 2.09
N ILE A 49 -3.83 -10.38 2.23
CA ILE A 49 -4.93 -9.60 1.64
C ILE A 49 -4.92 -9.72 0.11
N ALA A 50 -3.75 -9.73 -0.54
CA ALA A 50 -3.62 -9.94 -1.98
C ALA A 50 -3.97 -11.37 -2.42
N GLY A 51 -4.08 -12.31 -1.47
CA GLY A 51 -4.28 -13.74 -1.74
C GLY A 51 -3.01 -14.43 -2.26
N ASN A 52 -1.83 -13.91 -1.95
CA ASN A 52 -0.52 -14.47 -2.34
C ASN A 52 0.04 -15.46 -1.30
N SER A 53 -0.76 -15.89 -0.34
CA SER A 53 -0.35 -16.69 0.81
C SER A 53 -0.18 -18.20 0.54
N ASN A 54 0.01 -18.63 -0.71
CA ASN A 54 0.21 -20.03 -1.07
C ASN A 54 1.39 -20.74 -0.35
N THR A 55 2.26 -19.96 0.30
CA THR A 55 3.39 -20.48 1.08
C THR A 55 3.07 -20.66 2.56
N LEU A 56 1.89 -20.25 3.01
CA LEU A 56 1.53 -20.18 4.43
C LEU A 56 0.47 -21.25 4.72
N LYS A 57 0.91 -22.41 5.23
CA LYS A 57 0.05 -23.61 5.34
C LYS A 57 -0.97 -23.58 6.46
N ASP A 58 -0.78 -22.76 7.50
CA ASP A 58 -1.60 -22.79 8.71
C ASP A 58 -2.24 -21.41 8.98
N ASN A 59 -3.06 -20.93 8.03
CA ASN A 59 -3.81 -19.71 8.22
C ASN A 59 -5.15 -20.01 8.93
N ALA A 60 -5.44 -19.28 9.99
CA ALA A 60 -6.76 -19.22 10.59
C ALA A 60 -7.39 -17.85 10.34
N GLY A 61 -8.72 -17.79 10.38
CA GLY A 61 -9.48 -16.57 10.11
C GLY A 61 -9.86 -16.40 8.65
N ASP A 62 -10.59 -15.33 8.34
CA ASP A 62 -11.20 -15.09 7.05
C ASP A 62 -10.81 -13.73 6.47
N ILE A 63 -10.61 -13.71 5.15
CA ILE A 63 -10.50 -12.47 4.39
C ILE A 63 -11.65 -12.45 3.38
N SER A 64 -12.46 -11.40 3.43
CA SER A 64 -13.50 -11.16 2.44
C SER A 64 -13.30 -9.82 1.74
N PHE A 65 -13.55 -9.82 0.44
CA PHE A 65 -13.50 -8.65 -0.41
C PHE A 65 -14.91 -8.45 -1.00
N TYR A 66 -15.49 -7.29 -0.72
CA TYR A 66 -16.87 -6.93 -1.10
C TYR A 66 -17.90 -8.00 -0.69
N GLY A 67 -17.77 -8.48 0.56
CA GLY A 67 -18.65 -9.50 1.14
C GLY A 67 -18.44 -10.93 0.65
N THR A 68 -17.57 -11.17 -0.33
CA THR A 68 -17.24 -12.49 -0.86
C THR A 68 -15.89 -12.95 -0.30
N PRO A 69 -15.79 -14.20 0.21
CA PRO A 69 -14.50 -14.76 0.62
C PRO A 69 -13.44 -14.65 -0.48
N LEU A 70 -12.24 -14.18 -0.14
CA LEU A 70 -11.18 -13.89 -1.12
C LEU A 70 -10.79 -15.13 -1.93
N ALA A 71 -10.85 -16.31 -1.32
CA ALA A 71 -10.55 -17.59 -1.97
C ALA A 71 -11.54 -17.96 -3.10
N GLN A 72 -12.74 -17.36 -3.11
CA GLN A 72 -13.77 -17.60 -4.13
C GLN A 72 -13.62 -16.67 -5.35
N TRP A 73 -12.74 -15.67 -5.27
CA TRP A 73 -12.52 -14.75 -6.40
C TRP A 73 -11.66 -15.41 -7.47
N PRO A 74 -12.15 -15.54 -8.72
CA PRO A 74 -11.32 -15.98 -9.85
C PRO A 74 -10.10 -15.05 -10.01
N ALA A 75 -8.91 -15.60 -10.24
CA ALA A 75 -7.67 -14.83 -10.27
C ALA A 75 -7.71 -13.63 -11.24
N ARG A 76 -8.26 -13.83 -12.46
CA ARG A 76 -8.38 -12.77 -13.46
C ARG A 76 -9.34 -11.66 -13.00
N LEU A 77 -10.46 -12.02 -12.38
CA LEU A 77 -11.44 -11.07 -11.89
C LEU A 77 -10.86 -10.29 -10.69
N LYS A 78 -10.23 -11.00 -9.74
CA LYS A 78 -9.52 -10.36 -8.62
C LYS A 78 -8.49 -9.34 -9.10
N ALA A 79 -7.72 -9.66 -10.15
CA ALA A 79 -6.72 -8.76 -10.73
C ALA A 79 -7.31 -7.49 -11.37
N ARG A 80 -8.59 -7.46 -11.74
CA ARG A 80 -9.26 -6.22 -12.18
C ARG A 80 -9.61 -5.29 -11.03
N HIS A 81 -9.82 -5.84 -9.85
CA HIS A 81 -10.30 -5.12 -8.66
C HIS A 81 -9.21 -4.79 -7.65
N MET A 82 -8.11 -5.53 -7.67
CA MET A 82 -7.07 -5.46 -6.65
C MET A 82 -5.69 -5.45 -7.30
N ALA A 83 -4.86 -4.46 -6.92
CA ALA A 83 -3.47 -4.36 -7.34
C ALA A 83 -2.54 -4.34 -6.12
N LEU A 84 -1.38 -4.99 -6.24
CA LEU A 84 -0.34 -5.02 -5.21
C LEU A 84 0.99 -4.51 -5.76
N LEU A 85 1.57 -3.52 -5.08
CA LEU A 85 2.97 -3.17 -5.19
C LEU A 85 3.73 -3.88 -4.07
N PRO A 86 4.52 -4.92 -4.34
CA PRO A 86 5.35 -5.56 -3.32
C PRO A 86 6.61 -4.70 -3.04
N GLN A 87 7.23 -4.90 -1.87
CA GLN A 87 8.44 -4.19 -1.45
C GLN A 87 9.59 -4.30 -2.47
N GLN A 88 9.73 -5.46 -3.10
CA GLN A 88 10.72 -5.68 -4.16
C GLN A 88 10.03 -6.16 -5.44
N SER A 89 10.28 -5.46 -6.53
CA SER A 89 9.84 -5.83 -7.88
C SER A 89 11.03 -5.81 -8.82
N SER A 90 11.56 -6.97 -9.15
CA SER A 90 12.65 -7.09 -10.12
C SER A 90 12.11 -7.57 -11.47
N LEU A 91 12.29 -6.76 -12.51
CA LEU A 91 12.09 -7.16 -13.90
C LEU A 91 13.47 -7.11 -14.56
N ASN A 92 13.97 -8.28 -14.94
CA ASN A 92 15.31 -8.41 -15.55
C ASN A 92 15.25 -8.51 -17.09
N PHE A 93 14.08 -8.31 -17.68
CA PHE A 93 13.89 -8.32 -19.12
C PHE A 93 14.01 -6.91 -19.71
N PRO A 94 14.47 -6.76 -20.97
CA PRO A 94 14.68 -5.47 -21.64
C PRO A 94 13.37 -4.86 -22.16
N PHE A 95 12.36 -4.76 -21.31
CA PHE A 95 11.12 -4.06 -21.62
C PHE A 95 11.29 -2.55 -21.55
N THR A 96 10.63 -1.81 -22.41
CA THR A 96 10.45 -0.38 -22.27
C THR A 96 9.53 -0.06 -21.09
N VAL A 97 9.58 1.18 -20.59
CA VAL A 97 8.68 1.66 -19.54
C VAL A 97 7.20 1.48 -19.94
N GLU A 98 6.87 1.80 -21.21
CA GLU A 98 5.50 1.62 -21.73
C GLU A 98 5.06 0.16 -21.66
N GLU A 99 5.92 -0.77 -22.08
CA GLU A 99 5.62 -2.20 -22.05
C GLU A 99 5.43 -2.70 -20.62
N VAL A 100 6.27 -2.24 -19.66
CA VAL A 100 6.10 -2.60 -18.24
C VAL A 100 4.76 -2.15 -17.69
N VAL A 101 4.35 -0.90 -17.96
CA VAL A 101 3.05 -0.40 -17.48
C VAL A 101 1.89 -1.10 -18.21
N ASN A 102 2.07 -1.45 -19.48
CA ASN A 102 1.07 -2.18 -20.27
C ASN A 102 0.76 -3.60 -19.71
N LEU A 103 1.68 -4.23 -18.99
CA LEU A 103 1.41 -5.50 -18.30
C LEU A 103 0.20 -5.43 -17.36
N ALA A 104 -0.06 -4.26 -16.80
CA ALA A 104 -1.21 -4.00 -15.92
C ALA A 104 -2.56 -4.24 -16.59
N ARG A 105 -2.62 -4.15 -17.92
CA ARG A 105 -3.88 -4.24 -18.69
C ARG A 105 -4.23 -5.65 -19.12
N PHE A 106 -3.37 -6.65 -18.89
CA PHE A 106 -3.67 -8.06 -19.26
C PHE A 106 -4.96 -8.65 -18.67
N PRO A 107 -5.39 -8.30 -17.44
CA PRO A 107 -6.67 -8.79 -16.93
C PRO A 107 -7.89 -8.21 -17.67
N HIS A 108 -7.72 -7.07 -18.36
CA HIS A 108 -8.80 -6.29 -18.94
C HIS A 108 -9.04 -6.61 -20.41
N ASP A 109 -10.26 -6.32 -20.88
CA ASP A 109 -10.69 -6.47 -22.28
C ASP A 109 -11.11 -5.10 -22.86
N SER A 110 -10.52 -3.99 -22.35
CA SER A 110 -10.88 -2.60 -22.66
C SER A 110 -10.47 -2.15 -24.08
N GLY A 111 -9.55 -2.88 -24.70
CA GLY A 111 -9.06 -2.60 -26.05
C GLY A 111 -7.90 -1.61 -26.08
N ARG A 112 -7.08 -1.70 -27.14
CA ARG A 112 -5.78 -1.01 -27.27
C ARG A 112 -5.86 0.52 -27.15
N ARG A 113 -6.97 1.15 -27.50
CA ARG A 113 -7.12 2.60 -27.41
C ARG A 113 -7.25 3.03 -25.96
N VAL A 114 -8.17 2.41 -25.22
CA VAL A 114 -8.42 2.70 -23.81
C VAL A 114 -7.18 2.37 -22.96
N ASP A 115 -6.53 1.24 -23.25
CA ASP A 115 -5.30 0.87 -22.52
C ASP A 115 -4.19 1.89 -22.71
N ARG A 116 -3.98 2.41 -23.93
CA ARG A 116 -2.99 3.48 -24.19
C ARG A 116 -3.31 4.79 -23.48
N GLU A 117 -4.61 5.16 -23.41
CA GLU A 117 -5.05 6.34 -22.66
C GLU A 117 -4.71 6.18 -21.17
N ILE A 118 -5.07 5.04 -20.56
CA ILE A 118 -4.79 4.74 -19.14
C ILE A 118 -3.28 4.74 -18.86
N ILE A 119 -2.48 4.11 -19.71
CA ILE A 119 -1.02 4.08 -19.55
C ILE A 119 -0.46 5.50 -19.59
N HIS A 120 -0.93 6.32 -20.52
CA HIS A 120 -0.49 7.71 -20.65
C HIS A 120 -0.85 8.54 -19.40
N GLU A 121 -2.07 8.40 -18.91
CA GLU A 121 -2.55 9.05 -17.68
C GLU A 121 -1.71 8.64 -16.46
N ALA A 122 -1.44 7.33 -16.30
CA ALA A 122 -0.64 6.81 -15.20
C ALA A 122 0.82 7.27 -15.23
N LEU A 123 1.43 7.31 -16.41
CA LEU A 123 2.79 7.81 -16.60
C LEU A 123 2.89 9.31 -16.32
N ASN A 124 1.88 10.10 -16.72
CA ASN A 124 1.82 11.54 -16.45
C ASN A 124 1.65 11.83 -14.96
N LEU A 125 0.78 11.11 -14.28
CA LEU A 125 0.53 11.29 -12.84
C LEU A 125 1.80 11.15 -12.01
N LEU A 126 2.71 10.26 -12.43
CA LEU A 126 3.96 9.97 -11.71
C LEU A 126 5.19 10.65 -12.33
N ASP A 127 4.98 11.62 -13.26
CA ASP A 127 6.03 12.40 -13.92
C ASP A 127 7.13 11.53 -14.57
N ILE A 128 6.71 10.48 -15.28
CA ILE A 128 7.61 9.53 -15.97
C ILE A 128 7.30 9.36 -17.46
N SER A 129 6.44 10.22 -18.05
CA SER A 129 6.09 10.13 -19.47
C SER A 129 7.29 10.28 -20.40
N HIS A 130 8.29 11.06 -19.98
CA HIS A 130 9.54 11.25 -20.72
C HIS A 130 10.42 9.98 -20.74
N LEU A 131 10.18 9.02 -19.84
CA LEU A 131 10.89 7.74 -19.76
C LEU A 131 10.27 6.64 -20.63
N LYS A 132 9.10 6.88 -21.22
CA LYS A 132 8.29 5.90 -21.95
C LYS A 132 9.08 4.97 -22.89
N PRO A 133 10.01 5.49 -23.76
CA PRO A 133 10.77 4.66 -24.68
C PRO A 133 12.02 4.01 -24.05
N ARG A 134 12.41 4.39 -22.81
CA ARG A 134 13.62 3.85 -22.17
C ARG A 134 13.42 2.44 -21.67
N LEU A 135 14.49 1.66 -21.65
CA LEU A 135 14.49 0.31 -21.09
C LEU A 135 14.42 0.39 -19.56
N TYR A 136 13.52 -0.39 -18.97
CA TYR A 136 13.33 -0.48 -17.52
C TYR A 136 14.61 -0.81 -16.76
N THR A 137 15.47 -1.67 -17.34
CA THR A 137 16.76 -2.07 -16.76
C THR A 137 17.77 -0.92 -16.64
N GLN A 138 17.61 0.15 -17.41
CA GLN A 138 18.50 1.33 -17.43
C GLN A 138 18.05 2.45 -16.47
N LEU A 139 16.93 2.28 -15.77
CA LEU A 139 16.37 3.27 -14.89
C LEU A 139 17.07 3.29 -13.52
N SER A 140 17.10 4.44 -12.87
CA SER A 140 17.47 4.58 -11.46
C SER A 140 16.46 3.88 -10.53
N GLY A 141 16.80 3.69 -9.26
CA GLY A 141 15.89 3.08 -8.27
C GLY A 141 14.58 3.82 -8.13
N GLY A 142 14.60 5.16 -8.01
CA GLY A 142 13.39 5.98 -7.91
C GLY A 142 12.54 5.97 -9.19
N GLU A 143 13.18 6.01 -10.38
CA GLU A 143 12.47 5.87 -11.65
C GLU A 143 11.78 4.50 -11.77
N ARG A 144 12.48 3.41 -11.40
CA ARG A 144 11.88 2.06 -11.36
C ARG A 144 10.68 1.99 -10.43
N GLN A 145 10.80 2.59 -9.24
CA GLN A 145 9.70 2.63 -8.25
C GLN A 145 8.48 3.34 -8.83
N ARG A 146 8.66 4.50 -9.48
CA ARG A 146 7.56 5.24 -10.12
C ARG A 146 6.93 4.46 -11.28
N VAL A 147 7.71 3.73 -12.07
CA VAL A 147 7.19 2.85 -13.13
C VAL A 147 6.35 1.71 -12.55
N GLN A 148 6.80 1.09 -11.46
CA GLN A 148 6.03 0.04 -10.79
C GLN A 148 4.74 0.58 -10.17
N LEU A 149 4.77 1.79 -9.59
CA LEU A 149 3.58 2.49 -9.11
C LEU A 149 2.61 2.77 -10.25
N ALA A 150 3.09 3.32 -11.39
CA ALA A 150 2.26 3.53 -12.57
C ALA A 150 1.60 2.23 -13.04
N ARG A 151 2.36 1.12 -13.05
CA ARG A 151 1.85 -0.20 -13.41
C ARG A 151 0.71 -0.65 -12.51
N VAL A 152 0.88 -0.64 -11.17
CA VAL A 152 -0.17 -1.12 -10.26
C VAL A 152 -1.38 -0.19 -10.23
N MET A 153 -1.19 1.12 -10.39
CA MET A 153 -2.29 2.08 -10.50
C MET A 153 -3.05 1.90 -11.83
N ALA A 154 -2.36 1.72 -12.96
CA ALA A 154 -2.98 1.47 -14.26
C ALA A 154 -3.85 0.19 -14.27
N GLN A 155 -3.56 -0.78 -13.40
CA GLN A 155 -4.32 -2.02 -13.30
C GLN A 155 -5.76 -1.81 -12.79
N ILE A 156 -5.98 -0.80 -11.93
CA ILE A 156 -7.28 -0.50 -11.31
C ILE A 156 -7.68 0.97 -11.55
N TRP A 157 -7.30 1.53 -12.71
CA TRP A 157 -7.35 2.96 -12.98
C TRP A 157 -8.77 3.51 -13.06
N ARG A 158 -9.64 2.89 -13.84
CA ARG A 158 -10.99 3.39 -14.11
C ARG A 158 -12.06 2.58 -13.37
N SER A 159 -13.07 3.28 -12.84
CA SER A 159 -14.23 2.64 -12.21
C SER A 159 -15.06 1.83 -13.19
N GLU A 160 -15.12 2.24 -14.48
CA GLU A 160 -15.84 1.55 -15.52
C GLU A 160 -15.26 0.16 -15.83
N ASP A 161 -13.97 -0.05 -15.57
CA ASP A 161 -13.31 -1.35 -15.75
C ASP A 161 -13.70 -2.36 -14.65
N ALA A 162 -13.80 -1.88 -13.41
CA ALA A 162 -14.16 -2.69 -12.24
C ALA A 162 -14.42 -1.82 -11.00
N GLU A 163 -15.49 -2.11 -10.27
CA GLU A 163 -15.74 -1.64 -8.91
C GLU A 163 -16.21 -2.80 -8.05
N PRO A 164 -15.79 -2.90 -6.80
CA PRO A 164 -14.91 -2.00 -6.02
C PRO A 164 -13.42 -2.17 -6.36
N ARG A 165 -12.56 -1.19 -5.94
CA ARG A 165 -11.13 -1.20 -6.24
C ARG A 165 -10.29 -1.10 -4.97
N LEU A 166 -9.22 -1.91 -4.88
CA LEU A 166 -8.29 -1.96 -3.73
C LEU A 166 -6.85 -1.88 -4.22
N LEU A 167 -6.10 -0.92 -3.68
CA LEU A 167 -4.66 -0.75 -3.92
C LEU A 167 -3.88 -1.13 -2.66
N LEU A 168 -2.96 -2.07 -2.80
CA LEU A 168 -2.07 -2.54 -1.74
C LEU A 168 -0.65 -2.08 -2.05
N LEU A 169 -0.02 -1.36 -1.11
CA LEU A 169 1.30 -0.77 -1.34
C LEU A 169 2.25 -1.14 -0.20
N ASP A 170 3.33 -1.83 -0.52
CA ASP A 170 4.38 -2.17 0.44
C ASP A 170 5.57 -1.21 0.27
N GLU A 171 5.72 -0.26 1.19
CA GLU A 171 6.76 0.77 1.24
C GLU A 171 6.90 1.57 -0.08
N PRO A 172 5.83 2.18 -0.61
CA PRO A 172 5.87 2.80 -1.94
C PRO A 172 6.80 4.03 -2.03
N THR A 173 7.20 4.62 -0.91
CA THR A 173 8.00 5.85 -0.83
C THR A 173 9.49 5.62 -0.61
N ALA A 174 9.94 4.38 -0.36
CA ALA A 174 11.28 4.06 0.14
C ALA A 174 12.45 4.53 -0.77
N SER A 175 12.25 4.59 -2.09
CA SER A 175 13.29 4.97 -3.06
C SER A 175 13.04 6.33 -3.72
N LEU A 176 12.09 7.12 -3.18
CA LEU A 176 11.71 8.42 -3.74
C LEU A 176 12.34 9.56 -2.93
N ASP A 177 12.73 10.63 -3.60
CA ASP A 177 13.05 11.89 -2.94
C ASP A 177 11.80 12.60 -2.40
N LEU A 178 11.99 13.63 -1.56
CA LEU A 178 10.90 14.32 -0.87
C LEU A 178 9.83 14.88 -1.82
N GLY A 179 10.23 15.41 -2.99
CA GLY A 179 9.28 15.95 -3.96
C GLY A 179 8.38 14.87 -4.54
N HIS A 180 8.98 13.76 -4.98
CA HIS A 180 8.23 12.62 -5.51
C HIS A 180 7.43 11.88 -4.44
N GLN A 181 7.88 11.85 -3.18
CA GLN A 181 7.09 11.32 -2.06
C GLN A 181 5.79 12.12 -1.87
N GLN A 182 5.89 13.45 -1.83
CA GLN A 182 4.73 14.34 -1.72
C GLN A 182 3.76 14.18 -2.90
N GLN A 183 4.30 14.17 -4.13
CA GLN A 183 3.51 13.96 -5.34
C GLN A 183 2.75 12.63 -5.30
N LEU A 184 3.41 11.54 -4.89
CA LEU A 184 2.78 10.24 -4.73
C LEU A 184 1.64 10.27 -3.70
N MET A 185 1.88 10.88 -2.52
CA MET A 185 0.84 10.95 -1.48
C MET A 185 -0.38 11.75 -1.93
N GLN A 186 -0.19 12.84 -2.68
CA GLN A 186 -1.28 13.60 -3.29
C GLN A 186 -2.04 12.77 -4.33
N ALA A 187 -1.32 12.04 -5.20
CA ALA A 187 -1.91 11.15 -6.18
C ALA A 187 -2.73 10.03 -5.52
N LEU A 188 -2.24 9.41 -4.45
CA LEU A 188 -2.96 8.39 -3.69
C LEU A 188 -4.22 8.97 -3.03
N LYS A 189 -4.17 10.20 -2.48
CA LYS A 189 -5.35 10.85 -1.91
C LYS A 189 -6.40 11.15 -2.97
N GLU A 190 -5.99 11.58 -4.17
CA GLU A 190 -6.92 11.78 -5.28
C GLU A 190 -7.54 10.45 -5.75
N PHE A 191 -6.73 9.39 -5.80
CA PHE A 191 -7.19 8.06 -6.17
C PHE A 191 -8.19 7.51 -5.14
N SER A 192 -7.98 7.77 -3.84
CA SER A 192 -8.94 7.39 -2.80
C SER A 192 -10.27 8.14 -2.94
N ARG A 193 -10.25 9.43 -3.31
CA ARG A 193 -11.48 10.21 -3.57
C ARG A 193 -12.33 9.65 -4.72
N GLN A 194 -11.69 8.94 -5.65
CA GLN A 194 -12.36 8.21 -6.73
C GLN A 194 -12.89 6.83 -6.29
N GLY A 195 -12.97 6.56 -4.99
CA GLY A 195 -13.53 5.35 -4.41
C GLY A 195 -12.53 4.19 -4.27
N VAL A 196 -11.25 4.37 -4.62
CA VAL A 196 -10.23 3.33 -4.43
C VAL A 196 -9.87 3.23 -2.96
N ALA A 197 -10.06 2.05 -2.35
CA ALA A 197 -9.51 1.76 -1.03
C ALA A 197 -8.00 1.54 -1.12
N ILE A 198 -7.24 2.05 -0.15
CA ILE A 198 -5.78 1.92 -0.14
C ILE A 198 -5.34 1.34 1.21
N VAL A 199 -4.57 0.25 1.17
CA VAL A 199 -3.86 -0.26 2.35
C VAL A 199 -2.36 -0.16 2.06
N MET A 200 -1.65 0.62 2.87
CA MET A 200 -0.25 0.94 2.62
C MET A 200 0.60 0.64 3.85
N VAL A 201 1.72 -0.05 3.66
CA VAL A 201 2.81 -0.13 4.65
C VAL A 201 3.74 1.05 4.44
N ALA A 202 4.06 1.78 5.49
CA ALA A 202 5.04 2.86 5.42
C ALA A 202 5.80 3.04 6.74
N HIS A 203 7.00 3.64 6.65
CA HIS A 203 7.88 3.88 7.79
C HIS A 203 7.91 5.35 8.22
N ASP A 204 7.75 6.29 7.29
CA ASP A 204 7.74 7.72 7.60
C ASP A 204 6.34 8.16 8.05
N ILE A 205 6.13 8.12 9.37
CA ILE A 205 4.85 8.50 9.98
C ILE A 205 4.52 9.97 9.70
N ASN A 206 5.51 10.86 9.65
CA ASN A 206 5.28 12.27 9.42
C ASN A 206 4.80 12.55 7.99
N LEU A 207 5.33 11.83 7.01
CA LEU A 207 4.88 11.93 5.62
C LEU A 207 3.44 11.42 5.44
N ILE A 208 3.09 10.30 6.09
CA ILE A 208 1.83 9.60 5.81
C ILE A 208 0.66 10.06 6.69
N SER A 209 0.93 10.50 7.94
CA SER A 209 -0.12 10.90 8.89
C SER A 209 -1.11 11.90 8.31
N PRO A 210 -0.72 12.94 7.55
CA PRO A 210 -1.66 13.88 6.94
C PRO A 210 -2.67 13.24 5.97
N TYR A 211 -2.31 12.13 5.35
CA TYR A 211 -3.10 11.47 4.30
C TYR A 211 -3.91 10.27 4.79
N ALA A 212 -3.49 9.64 5.88
CA ALA A 212 -4.15 8.47 6.43
C ALA A 212 -5.53 8.82 7.01
N ASP A 213 -6.54 8.03 6.70
CA ASP A 213 -7.84 8.09 7.37
C ASP A 213 -7.79 7.25 8.65
N ARG A 214 -7.12 6.09 8.62
CA ARG A 214 -6.84 5.27 9.81
C ARG A 214 -5.44 4.67 9.71
N MET A 215 -4.90 4.32 10.88
CA MET A 215 -3.63 3.59 11.00
C MET A 215 -3.85 2.30 11.79
N LEU A 216 -3.14 1.25 11.39
CA LEU A 216 -3.00 0.00 12.13
C LEU A 216 -1.58 -0.09 12.66
N ALA A 217 -1.42 -0.17 13.98
CA ALA A 217 -0.13 -0.40 14.62
C ALA A 217 0.10 -1.91 14.82
N LEU A 218 1.18 -2.44 14.24
CA LEU A 218 1.58 -3.85 14.36
C LEU A 218 2.87 -3.99 15.16
N TYR A 219 2.89 -4.93 16.12
CA TYR A 219 4.08 -5.29 16.87
C TYR A 219 4.09 -6.80 17.17
N GLY A 220 5.15 -7.50 16.80
CA GLY A 220 5.28 -8.95 17.02
C GLY A 220 4.14 -9.80 16.45
N GLY A 221 3.55 -9.37 15.33
CA GLY A 221 2.42 -10.02 14.68
C GLY A 221 1.05 -9.65 15.25
N GLU A 222 0.98 -8.86 16.31
CA GLU A 222 -0.27 -8.46 16.97
C GLU A 222 -0.64 -7.02 16.65
N SER A 223 -1.95 -6.75 16.60
CA SER A 223 -2.46 -5.38 16.49
C SER A 223 -2.44 -4.71 17.86
N LEU A 224 -1.72 -3.58 17.96
CA LEU A 224 -1.78 -2.71 19.12
C LEU A 224 -2.94 -1.71 19.08
N GLY A 225 -3.59 -1.58 17.94
CA GLY A 225 -4.75 -0.70 17.73
C GLY A 225 -4.95 -0.33 16.29
N VAL A 226 -6.19 0.05 15.96
CA VAL A 226 -6.62 0.57 14.66
C VAL A 226 -7.50 1.78 14.91
N ASP A 227 -7.04 2.98 14.57
CA ASP A 227 -7.79 4.22 14.76
C ASP A 227 -7.28 5.32 13.82
N THR A 228 -7.90 6.51 13.89
CA THR A 228 -7.37 7.71 13.22
C THR A 228 -5.97 8.05 13.74
N PRO A 229 -5.13 8.74 12.96
CA PRO A 229 -3.81 9.14 13.41
C PRO A 229 -3.82 9.88 14.77
N GLU A 230 -4.84 10.73 14.99
CA GLU A 230 -4.99 11.57 16.18
C GLU A 230 -5.24 10.75 17.46
N HIS A 231 -5.96 9.63 17.34
CA HIS A 231 -6.29 8.77 18.47
C HIS A 231 -5.25 7.66 18.68
N LEU A 232 -4.66 7.15 17.60
CA LEU A 232 -3.71 6.05 17.67
C LEU A 232 -2.31 6.51 18.10
N LEU A 233 -1.79 7.59 17.48
CA LEU A 233 -0.42 8.02 17.71
C LEU A 233 -0.26 8.66 19.09
N SER A 234 0.63 8.10 19.89
CA SER A 234 1.04 8.61 21.19
C SER A 234 2.53 8.39 21.40
N ALA A 235 3.17 9.20 22.25
CA ALA A 235 4.58 8.99 22.58
C ALA A 235 4.83 7.59 23.16
N ALA A 236 3.88 7.06 23.94
CA ALA A 236 3.95 5.70 24.50
C ALA A 236 3.91 4.63 23.39
N LEU A 237 3.01 4.76 22.40
CA LEU A 237 2.94 3.82 21.28
C LEU A 237 4.22 3.86 20.43
N ILE A 238 4.74 5.06 20.12
CA ILE A 238 5.98 5.20 19.33
C ILE A 238 7.17 4.61 20.09
N LYS A 239 7.26 4.83 21.40
CA LYS A 239 8.29 4.20 22.24
C LYS A 239 8.15 2.67 22.24
N GLN A 240 6.93 2.14 22.32
CA GLN A 240 6.68 0.69 22.26
C GLN A 240 7.08 0.09 20.90
N LEU A 241 6.72 0.77 19.79
CA LEU A 241 7.00 0.27 18.43
C LEU A 241 8.48 0.36 18.05
N TYR A 242 9.12 1.51 18.37
CA TYR A 242 10.43 1.86 17.79
C TYR A 242 11.52 2.09 18.82
N GLN A 243 11.20 2.03 20.11
CA GLN A 243 12.14 2.21 21.25
C GLN A 243 12.82 3.59 21.23
N VAL A 244 12.11 4.62 20.78
CA VAL A 244 12.58 6.02 20.75
C VAL A 244 11.66 6.92 21.56
N GLU A 245 12.24 7.92 22.22
CA GLU A 245 11.49 8.97 22.91
C GLU A 245 11.14 10.07 21.91
N VAL A 246 9.86 10.47 21.92
CA VAL A 246 9.35 11.49 21.00
C VAL A 246 8.37 12.40 21.70
N THR A 247 8.20 13.59 21.14
CA THR A 247 7.09 14.49 21.43
C THR A 247 6.17 14.54 20.24
N LEU A 248 4.86 14.54 20.44
CA LEU A 248 3.90 14.76 19.37
C LEU A 248 3.51 16.24 19.32
N VAL A 249 3.62 16.80 18.12
CA VAL A 249 3.18 18.17 17.81
C VAL A 249 2.07 18.10 16.76
N LYS A 250 1.24 19.15 16.66
CA LYS A 250 0.21 19.21 15.62
C LYS A 250 0.79 19.81 14.35
N HIS A 251 0.53 19.18 13.22
CA HIS A 251 0.84 19.74 11.90
C HIS A 251 0.03 21.04 11.71
N PRO A 252 0.66 22.16 11.28
CA PRO A 252 0.00 23.48 11.24
C PRO A 252 -1.25 23.49 10.34
N ASP A 253 -1.21 22.82 9.20
CA ASP A 253 -2.30 22.85 8.21
C ASP A 253 -3.35 21.76 8.44
N SER A 254 -2.93 20.51 8.70
CA SER A 254 -3.85 19.37 8.82
C SER A 254 -4.34 19.13 10.23
N GLY A 255 -3.69 19.70 11.26
CA GLY A 255 -3.96 19.43 12.67
C GLY A 255 -3.57 18.02 13.14
N LYS A 256 -3.13 17.15 12.23
CA LYS A 256 -2.75 15.76 12.53
C LYS A 256 -1.42 15.68 13.28
N PRO A 257 -1.19 14.61 14.07
CA PRO A 257 0.03 14.46 14.84
C PRO A 257 1.27 14.29 13.95
N VAL A 258 2.33 14.98 14.34
CA VAL A 258 3.69 14.89 13.78
C VAL A 258 4.63 14.49 14.89
N ILE A 259 5.54 13.59 14.62
CA ILE A 259 6.54 13.10 15.54
C ILE A 259 7.76 14.04 15.51
N ALA A 260 8.08 14.66 16.64
CA ALA A 260 9.34 15.36 16.87
C ALA A 260 10.22 14.49 17.78
N PHE A 261 11.43 14.17 17.32
CA PHE A 261 12.38 13.43 18.14
C PHE A 261 12.87 14.33 19.29
N ALA A 262 12.90 13.79 20.50
CA ALA A 262 13.55 14.45 21.60
C ALA A 262 15.07 14.55 21.30
N ASP A 263 15.68 15.68 21.62
CA ASP A 263 17.14 15.82 21.54
C ASP A 263 17.78 14.65 22.29
N ALA A 264 18.63 13.89 21.60
CA ALA A 264 19.44 12.88 22.29
C ALA A 264 20.27 13.61 23.35
N LYS A 265 19.97 13.40 24.63
CA LYS A 265 20.88 13.80 25.68
C LYS A 265 22.17 13.02 25.44
N VAL A 266 23.15 13.70 24.87
CA VAL A 266 24.53 13.17 24.81
C VAL A 266 24.95 12.93 26.23
N VAL A 267 25.00 11.65 26.63
CA VAL A 267 25.53 11.20 27.91
C VAL A 267 27.04 11.09 27.78
#